data_216dd2908704ec58f06a8e5520748661
#
_entry.id   216dd2908704ec58f06a8e5520748661
#
_cell.length_a   1.000
_cell.length_b   1.000
_cell.length_c   1.000
_cell.angle_alpha   90.00
_cell.angle_beta   90.00
_cell.angle_gamma   90.00
#
_symmetry.space_group_name_H-M   'P 1'
#
loop_
_entity.id
_entity.type
_entity.pdbx_description
1 polymer ?
#
loop_
_entity_poly.entity_id
_entity_poly.type
_entity_poly.pdbx_seq_one_letter_code
_entity_poly.pdbx_strand_id
1 'polypeptide(L)'
;DIETINLELIFSDIEILDRRIAKIAKQARMDKTLAKELELVEAVKAHLEDGKMARSFEVPDDEDAQIWFKGYNLLTAKPTIYAANVAEDDLADDGASNPHVAKVREMAAEEGAKVFVICAQIEQELAELSEDEKKEYLDDLGVESSGLDKLVAASYSILGLISFLTAGEDECRAWTIKKGTKAPQAAGKIH
;
A
#
# COMPACT_ATOMS: atom_id res chain seq x y z
N ASP A 1 -15.13 -12.08 2.84
CA ASP A 1 -13.76 -12.37 2.37
C ASP A 1 -12.77 -11.29 2.79
N ILE A 2 -12.99 -9.97 2.52
CA ILE A 2 -12.07 -8.89 2.90
C ILE A 2 -11.94 -8.80 4.43
N GLU A 3 -13.04 -8.84 5.17
CA GLU A 3 -13.03 -8.84 6.65
C GLU A 3 -12.22 -10.02 7.21
N THR A 4 -12.35 -11.21 6.60
CA THR A 4 -11.59 -12.40 7.02
C THR A 4 -10.10 -12.19 6.82
N ILE A 5 -9.69 -11.67 5.64
CA ILE A 5 -8.29 -11.35 5.36
C ILE A 5 -7.76 -10.28 6.32
N ASN A 6 -8.55 -9.25 6.57
CA ASN A 6 -8.19 -8.20 7.51
C ASN A 6 -7.96 -8.74 8.94
N LEU A 7 -8.79 -9.67 9.40
CA LEU A 7 -8.60 -10.34 10.69
C LEU A 7 -7.32 -11.18 10.71
N GLU A 8 -7.02 -11.91 9.64
CA GLU A 8 -5.77 -12.68 9.54
C GLU A 8 -4.54 -11.78 9.60
N LEU A 9 -4.57 -10.62 8.93
CA LEU A 9 -3.49 -9.64 9.01
C LEU A 9 -3.35 -9.06 10.42
N ILE A 10 -4.46 -8.76 11.08
CA ILE A 10 -4.49 -8.29 12.48
C ILE A 10 -3.87 -9.34 13.41
N PHE A 11 -4.26 -10.60 13.31
CA PHE A 11 -3.69 -11.67 14.14
C PHE A 11 -2.19 -11.85 13.91
N SER A 12 -1.73 -11.77 12.68
CA SER A 12 -0.30 -11.81 12.35
C SER A 12 0.46 -10.65 13.03
N ASP A 13 -0.10 -9.44 13.01
CA ASP A 13 0.51 -8.28 13.64
C ASP A 13 0.50 -8.38 15.17
N ILE A 14 -0.58 -8.90 15.78
CA ILE A 14 -0.64 -9.16 17.23
C ILE A 14 0.48 -10.10 17.67
N GLU A 15 0.76 -11.17 16.90
CA GLU A 15 1.87 -12.07 17.20
C GLU A 15 3.24 -11.37 17.18
N ILE A 16 3.44 -10.42 16.26
CA ILE A 16 4.66 -9.60 16.20
C ILE A 16 4.79 -8.78 17.48
N LEU A 17 3.70 -8.10 17.89
CA LEU A 17 3.68 -7.27 19.09
C LEU A 17 3.86 -8.09 20.36
N ASP A 18 3.25 -9.27 20.48
CA ASP A 18 3.43 -10.18 21.62
C ASP A 18 4.90 -10.60 21.78
N ARG A 19 5.57 -10.94 20.69
CA ARG A 19 7.01 -11.23 20.72
C ARG A 19 7.84 -10.02 21.15
N ARG A 20 7.46 -8.81 20.75
CA ARG A 20 8.14 -7.58 21.18
C ARG A 20 7.91 -7.32 22.66
N ILE A 21 6.69 -7.41 23.15
CA ILE A 21 6.32 -7.27 24.57
C ILE A 21 7.11 -8.25 25.42
N ALA A 22 7.12 -9.54 25.07
CA ALA A 22 7.85 -10.58 25.81
C ALA A 22 9.36 -10.27 25.91
N LYS A 23 9.94 -9.64 24.89
CA LYS A 23 11.36 -9.28 24.85
C LYS A 23 11.68 -8.11 25.77
N ILE A 24 10.82 -7.07 25.82
CA ILE A 24 11.14 -5.82 26.52
C ILE A 24 10.55 -5.74 27.94
N ALA A 25 9.48 -6.47 28.25
CA ALA A 25 8.73 -6.37 29.52
C ALA A 25 9.60 -6.50 30.77
N LYS A 26 10.61 -7.37 30.77
CA LYS A 26 11.51 -7.55 31.92
C LYS A 26 12.45 -6.36 32.11
N GLN A 27 12.95 -5.80 31.01
CA GLN A 27 13.92 -4.70 31.00
C GLN A 27 13.23 -3.36 31.23
N ALA A 28 11.98 -3.20 30.79
CA ALA A 28 11.17 -2.00 30.97
C ALA A 28 11.02 -1.58 32.44
N ARG A 29 11.17 -2.50 33.40
CA ARG A 29 11.13 -2.18 34.85
C ARG A 29 12.32 -1.34 35.29
N MET A 30 13.44 -1.38 34.59
CA MET A 30 14.69 -0.72 34.95
C MET A 30 15.09 0.38 33.97
N ASP A 31 14.48 0.39 32.78
CA ASP A 31 14.76 1.33 31.71
C ASP A 31 13.49 2.11 31.33
N LYS A 32 13.52 3.42 31.56
CA LYS A 32 12.38 4.32 31.28
C LYS A 32 12.05 4.43 29.81
N THR A 33 13.03 4.26 28.90
CA THR A 33 12.81 4.30 27.46
C THR A 33 12.06 3.06 27.03
N LEU A 34 12.48 1.88 27.52
CA LEU A 34 11.75 0.64 27.24
C LEU A 34 10.39 0.59 27.94
N ALA A 35 10.19 1.28 29.05
CA ALA A 35 8.88 1.41 29.67
C ALA A 35 7.90 2.19 28.78
N LYS A 36 8.35 3.29 28.17
CA LYS A 36 7.53 4.04 27.19
C LYS A 36 7.24 3.22 25.92
N GLU A 37 8.23 2.47 25.44
CA GLU A 37 8.00 1.59 24.30
C GLU A 37 7.00 0.49 24.63
N LEU A 38 7.04 -0.05 25.87
CA LEU A 38 6.09 -1.06 26.34
C LEU A 38 4.66 -0.51 26.35
N GLU A 39 4.46 0.70 26.89
CA GLU A 39 3.15 1.36 26.87
C GLU A 39 2.63 1.55 25.43
N LEU A 40 3.48 1.96 24.50
CA LEU A 40 3.09 2.13 23.10
C LEU A 40 2.71 0.80 22.45
N VAL A 41 3.54 -0.24 22.60
CA VAL A 41 3.29 -1.53 21.94
C VAL A 41 2.03 -2.19 22.49
N GLU A 42 1.74 -2.07 23.80
CA GLU A 42 0.52 -2.55 24.42
C GLU A 42 -0.71 -1.78 23.94
N ALA A 43 -0.61 -0.46 23.76
CA ALA A 43 -1.69 0.36 23.21
C ALA A 43 -1.99 0.01 21.74
N VAL A 44 -0.96 -0.20 20.90
CA VAL A 44 -1.13 -0.65 19.52
C VAL A 44 -1.76 -2.03 19.47
N LYS A 45 -1.32 -2.94 20.33
CA LYS A 45 -1.91 -4.28 20.44
C LYS A 45 -3.40 -4.22 20.79
N ALA A 46 -3.78 -3.45 21.81
CA ALA A 46 -5.17 -3.27 22.21
C ALA A 46 -6.04 -2.70 21.07
N HIS A 47 -5.49 -1.78 20.29
CA HIS A 47 -6.16 -1.23 19.10
C HIS A 47 -6.43 -2.31 18.02
N LEU A 48 -5.47 -3.22 17.82
CA LEU A 48 -5.65 -4.36 16.90
C LEU A 48 -6.65 -5.39 17.47
N GLU A 49 -6.63 -5.66 18.77
CA GLU A 49 -7.57 -6.56 19.43
C GLU A 49 -9.02 -6.06 19.34
N ASP A 50 -9.23 -4.75 19.25
CA ASP A 50 -10.52 -4.12 18.93
C ASP A 50 -10.94 -4.30 17.45
N GLY A 51 -10.17 -5.03 16.63
CA GLY A 51 -10.43 -5.25 15.22
C GLY A 51 -10.09 -4.08 14.30
N LYS A 52 -9.35 -3.08 14.81
CA LYS A 52 -8.94 -1.89 14.04
C LYS A 52 -7.57 -2.09 13.42
N MET A 53 -7.37 -1.56 12.20
CA MET A 53 -6.08 -1.63 11.52
C MET A 53 -5.05 -0.70 12.16
N ALA A 54 -3.78 -1.10 12.23
CA ALA A 54 -2.71 -0.27 12.80
C ALA A 54 -2.55 1.08 12.11
N ARG A 55 -2.93 1.21 10.83
CA ARG A 55 -2.91 2.49 10.09
C ARG A 55 -3.89 3.54 10.64
N SER A 56 -4.91 3.12 11.39
CA SER A 56 -5.86 4.02 12.06
C SER A 56 -5.44 4.36 13.51
N PHE A 57 -4.32 3.83 13.99
CA PHE A 57 -3.80 4.15 15.31
C PHE A 57 -3.13 5.53 15.30
N GLU A 58 -3.53 6.39 16.24
CA GLU A 58 -2.90 7.71 16.40
C GLU A 58 -1.61 7.57 17.20
N VAL A 59 -0.50 7.50 16.49
CA VAL A 59 0.83 7.43 17.13
C VAL A 59 1.13 8.78 17.80
N PRO A 60 1.55 8.79 19.08
CA PRO A 60 1.94 10.01 19.77
C PRO A 60 2.94 10.86 18.98
N ASP A 61 2.84 12.19 19.10
CA ASP A 61 3.78 13.13 18.48
C ASP A 61 5.10 13.19 19.29
N ASP A 62 5.77 12.06 19.36
CA ASP A 62 7.04 11.81 20.01
C ASP A 62 7.94 11.10 19.02
N GLU A 63 9.17 11.57 18.85
CA GLU A 63 10.10 11.04 17.83
C GLU A 63 10.41 9.55 18.06
N ASP A 64 10.61 9.14 19.31
CA ASP A 64 10.87 7.75 19.66
C ASP A 64 9.67 6.86 19.35
N ALA A 65 8.45 7.32 19.69
CA ALA A 65 7.20 6.59 19.42
C ALA A 65 7.00 6.34 17.91
N GLN A 66 7.28 7.35 17.09
CA GLN A 66 7.21 7.24 15.63
C GLN A 66 8.24 6.24 15.08
N ILE A 67 9.46 6.25 15.62
CA ILE A 67 10.52 5.31 15.24
C ILE A 67 10.13 3.89 15.63
N TRP A 68 9.66 3.67 16.86
CA TRP A 68 9.24 2.34 17.34
C TRP A 68 8.08 1.78 16.55
N PHE A 69 7.01 2.58 16.37
CA PHE A 69 5.84 2.16 15.59
C PHE A 69 6.21 1.73 14.17
N LYS A 70 7.03 2.54 13.49
CA LYS A 70 7.56 2.19 12.18
C LYS A 70 8.44 0.94 12.21
N GLY A 71 9.20 0.76 13.29
CA GLY A 71 10.09 -0.38 13.50
C GLY A 71 9.36 -1.71 13.71
N TYR A 72 8.10 -1.70 14.16
CA TYR A 72 7.27 -2.92 14.27
C TYR A 72 6.95 -3.51 12.90
N ASN A 73 6.98 -2.71 11.84
CA ASN A 73 6.75 -3.12 10.46
C ASN A 73 5.44 -3.93 10.27
N LEU A 74 4.38 -3.48 10.92
CA LEU A 74 3.07 -4.13 10.91
C LEU A 74 2.47 -4.16 9.50
N LEU A 75 1.81 -5.26 9.15
CA LEU A 75 1.11 -5.41 7.87
C LEU A 75 -0.07 -4.44 7.78
N THR A 76 -0.84 -4.33 8.86
CA THR A 76 -2.02 -3.47 8.94
C THR A 76 -1.70 -1.97 9.03
N ALA A 77 -0.43 -1.59 9.24
CA ALA A 77 0.03 -0.20 9.16
C ALA A 77 0.32 0.26 7.73
N LYS A 78 0.45 -0.68 6.78
CA LYS A 78 0.76 -0.36 5.38
C LYS A 78 -0.45 0.18 4.64
N PRO A 79 -0.27 1.13 3.72
CA PRO A 79 -1.34 1.56 2.83
C PRO A 79 -1.80 0.41 1.94
N THR A 80 -3.10 0.34 1.68
CA THR A 80 -3.74 -0.78 0.96
C THR A 80 -4.25 -0.32 -0.41
N ILE A 81 -4.12 -1.20 -1.40
CA ILE A 81 -4.73 -1.08 -2.72
C ILE A 81 -5.59 -2.32 -2.93
N TYR A 82 -6.85 -2.12 -3.32
CA TYR A 82 -7.75 -3.19 -3.73
C TYR A 82 -7.75 -3.35 -5.24
N ALA A 83 -7.38 -4.53 -5.73
CA ALA A 83 -7.53 -4.92 -7.12
C ALA A 83 -8.83 -5.70 -7.27
N ALA A 84 -9.86 -5.08 -7.83
CA ALA A 84 -11.14 -5.71 -8.09
C ALA A 84 -11.04 -6.52 -9.39
N ASN A 85 -10.86 -7.84 -9.27
CA ASN A 85 -10.82 -8.73 -10.42
C ASN A 85 -12.24 -9.01 -10.92
N VAL A 86 -12.53 -8.61 -12.15
CA VAL A 86 -13.85 -8.69 -12.79
C VAL A 86 -13.78 -9.48 -14.09
N ALA A 87 -14.94 -9.77 -14.68
CA ALA A 87 -15.04 -10.30 -16.03
C ALA A 87 -14.76 -9.20 -17.07
N GLU A 88 -14.48 -9.59 -18.32
CA GLU A 88 -14.19 -8.69 -19.43
C GLU A 88 -15.30 -7.65 -19.64
N ASP A 89 -16.57 -8.09 -19.59
CA ASP A 89 -17.75 -7.23 -19.80
C ASP A 89 -17.82 -6.04 -18.82
N ASP A 90 -17.19 -6.15 -17.64
CA ASP A 90 -17.18 -5.09 -16.62
C ASP A 90 -16.00 -4.11 -16.78
N LEU A 91 -15.06 -4.35 -17.72
CA LEU A 91 -13.88 -3.50 -17.89
C LEU A 91 -14.22 -2.15 -18.53
N ALA A 92 -15.09 -2.14 -19.52
CA ALA A 92 -15.39 -0.95 -20.33
C ALA A 92 -15.97 0.22 -19.51
N ASP A 93 -16.73 -0.09 -18.45
CA ASP A 93 -17.30 0.90 -17.51
C ASP A 93 -16.52 1.01 -16.19
N ASP A 94 -15.31 0.43 -16.13
CA ASP A 94 -14.48 0.36 -14.93
C ASP A 94 -15.21 -0.29 -13.74
N GLY A 95 -16.07 -1.29 -14.03
CA GLY A 95 -16.86 -2.02 -13.03
C GLY A 95 -17.98 -1.19 -12.38
N ALA A 96 -18.41 -0.07 -13.00
CA ALA A 96 -19.42 0.81 -12.43
C ALA A 96 -20.77 0.10 -12.26
N SER A 97 -21.13 -0.80 -13.17
CA SER A 97 -22.35 -1.62 -13.12
C SER A 97 -22.25 -2.81 -12.16
N ASN A 98 -21.05 -3.15 -11.68
CA ASN A 98 -20.83 -4.33 -10.86
C ASN A 98 -21.09 -4.00 -9.36
N PRO A 99 -22.10 -4.61 -8.71
CA PRO A 99 -22.45 -4.30 -7.33
C PRO A 99 -21.37 -4.73 -6.31
N HIS A 100 -20.51 -5.68 -6.68
CA HIS A 100 -19.39 -6.09 -5.83
C HIS A 100 -18.27 -5.05 -5.85
N VAL A 101 -17.98 -4.48 -7.03
CA VAL A 101 -17.02 -3.37 -7.18
C VAL A 101 -17.50 -2.15 -6.40
N ALA A 102 -18.80 -1.82 -6.49
CA ALA A 102 -19.38 -0.72 -5.73
C ALA A 102 -19.16 -0.87 -4.22
N LYS A 103 -19.39 -2.06 -3.66
CA LYS A 103 -19.15 -2.35 -2.23
C LYS A 103 -17.67 -2.23 -1.85
N VAL A 104 -16.76 -2.71 -2.70
CA VAL A 104 -15.32 -2.58 -2.45
C VAL A 104 -14.90 -1.12 -2.45
N ARG A 105 -15.44 -0.31 -3.36
CA ARG A 105 -15.17 1.15 -3.42
C ARG A 105 -15.68 1.89 -2.18
N GLU A 106 -16.86 1.55 -1.71
CA GLU A 106 -17.44 2.13 -0.48
C GLU A 106 -16.53 1.85 0.72
N MET A 107 -16.19 0.59 0.94
CA MET A 107 -15.32 0.18 2.03
C MET A 107 -13.91 0.78 1.91
N ALA A 108 -13.33 0.80 0.72
CA ALA A 108 -12.03 1.39 0.49
C ALA A 108 -12.02 2.91 0.76
N ALA A 109 -13.12 3.61 0.47
CA ALA A 109 -13.27 5.03 0.78
C ALA A 109 -13.25 5.30 2.29
N GLU A 110 -13.90 4.45 3.10
CA GLU A 110 -13.87 4.53 4.56
C GLU A 110 -12.47 4.33 5.13
N GLU A 111 -11.68 3.45 4.51
CA GLU A 111 -10.30 3.16 4.92
C GLU A 111 -9.24 4.09 4.32
N GLY A 112 -9.61 4.98 3.41
CA GLY A 112 -8.67 5.79 2.63
C GLY A 112 -7.80 4.98 1.66
N ALA A 113 -8.24 3.77 1.30
CA ALA A 113 -7.56 2.87 0.38
C ALA A 113 -7.85 3.23 -1.09
N LYS A 114 -7.01 2.74 -2.00
CA LYS A 114 -7.20 2.86 -3.45
C LYS A 114 -7.87 1.60 -3.99
N VAL A 115 -8.71 1.76 -5.01
CA VAL A 115 -9.32 0.67 -5.77
C VAL A 115 -9.02 0.87 -7.25
N PHE A 116 -8.69 -0.20 -7.94
CA PHE A 116 -8.70 -0.25 -9.41
C PHE A 116 -9.32 -1.57 -9.87
N VAL A 117 -9.87 -1.54 -11.08
CA VAL A 117 -10.53 -2.70 -11.69
C VAL A 117 -9.58 -3.35 -12.68
N ILE A 118 -9.53 -4.67 -12.66
CA ILE A 118 -8.65 -5.49 -13.50
C ILE A 118 -9.42 -6.74 -13.94
N CYS A 119 -9.11 -7.25 -15.13
CA CYS A 119 -9.44 -8.61 -15.54
C CYS A 119 -8.15 -9.39 -15.71
N ALA A 120 -7.87 -10.33 -14.81
CA ALA A 120 -6.63 -11.10 -14.85
C ALA A 120 -6.47 -11.94 -16.11
N GLN A 121 -7.58 -12.35 -16.75
CA GLN A 121 -7.56 -13.07 -18.03
C GLN A 121 -7.04 -12.16 -19.14
N ILE A 122 -7.57 -10.93 -19.24
CA ILE A 122 -7.13 -9.95 -20.24
C ILE A 122 -5.66 -9.59 -20.02
N GLU A 123 -5.22 -9.41 -18.76
CA GLU A 123 -3.80 -9.14 -18.47
C GLU A 123 -2.87 -10.27 -18.94
N GLN A 124 -3.32 -11.51 -18.83
CA GLN A 124 -2.57 -12.66 -19.35
C GLN A 124 -2.46 -12.62 -20.87
N GLU A 125 -3.53 -12.30 -21.57
CA GLU A 125 -3.54 -12.16 -23.03
C GLU A 125 -2.65 -11.00 -23.48
N LEU A 126 -2.77 -9.84 -22.82
CA LEU A 126 -1.92 -8.67 -23.08
C LEU A 126 -0.43 -8.95 -22.88
N ALA A 127 -0.05 -9.82 -21.94
CA ALA A 127 1.35 -10.13 -21.68
C ALA A 127 2.07 -10.81 -22.86
N GLU A 128 1.32 -11.46 -23.76
CA GLU A 128 1.84 -12.16 -24.94
C GLU A 128 1.93 -11.27 -26.19
N LEU A 129 1.37 -10.04 -26.14
CA LEU A 129 1.27 -9.11 -27.25
C LEU A 129 2.44 -8.11 -27.28
N SER A 130 2.76 -7.63 -28.48
CA SER A 130 3.62 -6.45 -28.64
C SER A 130 2.92 -5.17 -28.19
N GLU A 131 3.67 -4.08 -27.96
CA GLU A 131 3.11 -2.81 -27.48
C GLU A 131 2.05 -2.21 -28.43
N ASP A 132 2.22 -2.37 -29.76
CA ASP A 132 1.26 -1.89 -30.73
C ASP A 132 -0.03 -2.72 -30.71
N GLU A 133 0.09 -4.06 -30.62
CA GLU A 133 -1.04 -4.98 -30.49
C GLU A 133 -1.80 -4.79 -29.17
N LYS A 134 -1.11 -4.55 -28.07
CA LYS A 134 -1.74 -4.22 -26.78
C LYS A 134 -2.63 -2.99 -26.88
N LYS A 135 -2.13 -1.96 -27.55
CA LYS A 135 -2.88 -0.72 -27.72
C LYS A 135 -4.15 -0.95 -28.52
N GLU A 136 -4.06 -1.65 -29.65
CA GLU A 136 -5.21 -1.98 -30.49
C GLU A 136 -6.24 -2.82 -29.71
N TYR A 137 -5.78 -3.81 -28.96
CA TYR A 137 -6.63 -4.68 -28.14
C TYR A 137 -7.37 -3.92 -27.03
N LEU A 138 -6.68 -3.00 -26.33
CA LEU A 138 -7.29 -2.16 -25.30
C LEU A 138 -8.30 -1.16 -25.90
N ASP A 139 -7.99 -0.59 -27.06
CA ASP A 139 -8.90 0.31 -27.79
C ASP A 139 -10.19 -0.44 -28.21
N ASP A 140 -10.08 -1.70 -28.66
CA ASP A 140 -11.22 -2.54 -29.02
C ASP A 140 -12.10 -2.89 -27.81
N LEU A 141 -11.49 -3.05 -26.62
CA LEU A 141 -12.20 -3.27 -25.35
C LEU A 141 -12.80 -1.98 -24.76
N GLY A 142 -12.47 -0.81 -25.33
CA GLY A 142 -12.88 0.49 -24.80
C GLY A 142 -12.20 0.86 -23.47
N VAL A 143 -10.99 0.35 -23.22
CA VAL A 143 -10.22 0.56 -22.00
C VAL A 143 -8.97 1.39 -22.30
N GLU A 144 -8.76 2.47 -21.52
CA GLU A 144 -7.66 3.43 -21.78
C GLU A 144 -6.27 2.87 -21.40
N SER A 145 -6.20 1.93 -20.46
CA SER A 145 -4.93 1.40 -19.94
C SER A 145 -5.09 0.01 -19.36
N SER A 146 -4.02 -0.79 -19.36
CA SER A 146 -4.01 -2.12 -18.76
C SER A 146 -4.20 -2.05 -17.24
N GLY A 147 -4.61 -3.17 -16.62
CA GLY A 147 -4.68 -3.30 -15.17
C GLY A 147 -3.30 -3.17 -14.51
N LEU A 148 -2.25 -3.61 -15.19
CA LEU A 148 -0.87 -3.44 -14.72
C LEU A 148 -0.49 -1.95 -14.67
N ASP A 149 -0.84 -1.16 -15.69
CA ASP A 149 -0.59 0.29 -15.69
C ASP A 149 -1.36 0.98 -14.56
N LYS A 150 -2.63 0.60 -14.36
CA LYS A 150 -3.45 1.08 -13.23
C LYS A 150 -2.81 0.75 -11.88
N LEU A 151 -2.29 -0.48 -11.71
CA LEU A 151 -1.60 -0.90 -10.49
C LEU A 151 -0.35 -0.06 -10.24
N VAL A 152 0.47 0.15 -11.26
CA VAL A 152 1.69 0.98 -11.15
C VAL A 152 1.32 2.41 -10.76
N ALA A 153 0.35 3.02 -11.45
CA ALA A 153 -0.10 4.38 -11.15
C ALA A 153 -0.68 4.52 -9.73
N ALA A 154 -1.50 3.55 -9.29
CA ALA A 154 -2.05 3.51 -7.94
C ALA A 154 -0.94 3.36 -6.89
N SER A 155 0.05 2.50 -7.14
CA SER A 155 1.19 2.27 -6.25
C SER A 155 2.05 3.51 -6.09
N TYR A 156 2.40 4.17 -7.19
CA TYR A 156 3.12 5.45 -7.16
C TYR A 156 2.35 6.52 -6.39
N SER A 157 1.04 6.61 -6.63
CA SER A 157 0.16 7.57 -5.94
C SER A 157 0.12 7.35 -4.44
N ILE A 158 -0.10 6.09 -3.98
CA ILE A 158 -0.28 5.78 -2.56
C ILE A 158 1.04 5.88 -1.78
N LEU A 159 2.16 5.57 -2.42
CA LEU A 159 3.50 5.71 -1.85
C LEU A 159 4.04 7.15 -1.95
N GLY A 160 3.31 8.05 -2.60
CA GLY A 160 3.73 9.43 -2.83
C GLY A 160 5.00 9.51 -3.68
N LEU A 161 5.16 8.64 -4.67
CA LEU A 161 6.32 8.59 -5.54
C LEU A 161 6.09 9.41 -6.81
N ILE A 162 7.17 9.97 -7.31
CA ILE A 162 7.27 10.59 -8.63
C ILE A 162 8.57 10.16 -9.30
N SER A 163 8.59 10.19 -10.61
CA SER A 163 9.81 9.95 -11.39
C SER A 163 10.27 11.25 -12.05
N PHE A 164 11.60 11.45 -12.10
CA PHE A 164 12.23 12.47 -12.92
C PHE A 164 13.23 11.82 -13.87
N LEU A 165 13.46 12.46 -15.00
CA LEU A 165 14.34 11.95 -16.04
C LEU A 165 15.66 12.71 -16.03
N THR A 166 16.75 11.99 -16.24
CA THR A 166 18.02 12.56 -16.66
C THR A 166 18.32 12.16 -18.09
N ALA A 167 18.83 13.09 -18.90
CA ALA A 167 19.27 12.83 -20.25
C ALA A 167 20.73 13.27 -20.36
N GLY A 168 21.59 12.35 -20.77
CA GLY A 168 23.00 12.56 -21.06
C GLY A 168 23.33 12.06 -22.47
N GLU A 169 24.58 12.25 -22.90
CA GLU A 169 25.05 11.76 -24.20
C GLU A 169 25.05 10.23 -24.25
N ASP A 170 25.37 9.58 -23.09
CA ASP A 170 25.54 8.14 -23.02
C ASP A 170 24.28 7.39 -22.55
N GLU A 171 23.43 8.02 -21.71
CA GLU A 171 22.20 7.37 -21.21
C GLU A 171 21.08 8.37 -20.91
N CYS A 172 19.82 7.86 -21.07
CA CYS A 172 18.63 8.47 -20.52
C CYS A 172 18.09 7.57 -19.41
N ARG A 173 17.82 8.12 -18.21
CA ARG A 173 17.41 7.33 -17.05
C ARG A 173 16.28 7.98 -16.27
N ALA A 174 15.33 7.14 -15.80
CA ALA A 174 14.29 7.54 -14.86
C ALA A 174 14.74 7.24 -13.42
N TRP A 175 14.48 8.20 -12.52
CA TRP A 175 14.81 8.12 -11.10
C TRP A 175 13.56 8.31 -10.28
N THR A 176 13.32 7.42 -9.33
CA THR A 176 12.14 7.49 -8.45
C THR A 176 12.48 8.18 -7.14
N ILE A 177 11.70 9.21 -6.78
CA ILE A 177 11.81 9.98 -5.55
C ILE A 177 10.44 10.17 -4.91
N LYS A 178 10.41 10.60 -3.65
CA LYS A 178 9.15 11.01 -3.00
C LYS A 178 8.71 12.38 -3.48
N LYS A 179 7.40 12.55 -3.66
CA LYS A 179 6.77 13.84 -3.94
C LYS A 179 7.16 14.87 -2.87
N GLY A 180 7.57 16.06 -3.28
CA GLY A 180 8.07 17.10 -2.37
C GLY A 180 9.56 17.04 -2.07
N THR A 181 10.30 16.05 -2.58
CA THR A 181 11.77 16.02 -2.50
C THR A 181 12.35 17.24 -3.21
N LYS A 182 13.24 17.96 -2.53
CA LYS A 182 13.89 19.16 -3.10
C LYS A 182 15.02 18.77 -4.05
N ALA A 183 15.35 19.66 -5.00
CA ALA A 183 16.32 19.40 -6.05
C ALA A 183 17.72 18.90 -5.56
N PRO A 184 18.32 19.42 -4.48
CA PRO A 184 19.59 18.88 -3.99
C PRO A 184 19.50 17.42 -3.52
N GLN A 185 18.38 17.05 -2.88
CA GLN A 185 18.14 15.69 -2.41
C GLN A 185 17.83 14.74 -3.59
N ALA A 186 17.12 15.23 -4.62
CA ALA A 186 16.86 14.49 -5.84
C ALA A 186 18.17 14.22 -6.60
N ALA A 187 19.07 15.20 -6.69
CA ALA A 187 20.39 15.04 -7.29
C ALA A 187 21.26 14.00 -6.55
N GLY A 188 21.15 13.90 -5.22
CA GLY A 188 21.82 12.86 -4.43
C GLY A 188 21.36 11.42 -4.68
N LYS A 189 20.31 11.22 -5.51
CA LYS A 189 19.90 9.88 -5.99
C LYS A 189 20.65 9.44 -7.25
N ILE A 190 21.30 10.39 -7.93
CA ILE A 190 22.04 10.13 -9.17
C ILE A 190 23.47 9.65 -8.88
N HIS A 191 24.03 10.01 -7.70
CA HIS A 191 25.41 9.75 -7.29
C HIS A 191 25.51 8.83 -6.10
#